data_0d6a04b0820bbe16332703d7cc76711a
#
_entry.id   0d6a04b0820bbe16332703d7cc76711a
#
_cell.length_a   1.000
_cell.length_b   1.000
_cell.length_c   1.000
_cell.angle_alpha   90.00
_cell.angle_beta   90.00
_cell.angle_gamma   90.00
#
_symmetry.space_group_name_H-M   'P 1'
#
loop_
_entity.id
_entity.type
_entity.pdbx_description
1 polymer ?
#
loop_
_entity_poly.entity_id
_entity_poly.type
_entity_poly.pdbx_seq_one_letter_code
_entity_poly.pdbx_strand_id
1 'polypeptide(L)'
;DPTNYGTSTVATASTRRQTFVVKASSSSGTFEVDEKITQASTGAVGKVVEWDSTLSLLYFQQERFGDFGTNSTTGDHSVFTGANLITGGTSSATLTPSTDSETITLANNNTLSTTSGYANPELQPDSGNIIYLENRKPIQRDSDQTEDIKLIIEF
;
A
#
# COMPACT_ATOMS: atom_id res chain seq x y z
N ASP A 1 -20.45 -2.84 3.53
CA ASP A 1 -19.27 -3.71 3.40
C ASP A 1 -18.52 -3.37 2.13
N PRO A 2 -17.16 -3.43 2.13
CA PRO A 2 -16.37 -3.24 0.94
C PRO A 2 -16.58 -4.40 -0.05
N THR A 3 -16.22 -4.18 -1.30
CA THR A 3 -16.30 -5.22 -2.34
C THR A 3 -14.90 -5.76 -2.69
N ASN A 4 -14.85 -6.95 -3.25
CA ASN A 4 -13.63 -7.51 -3.81
C ASN A 4 -13.15 -6.68 -5.01
N TYR A 5 -11.85 -6.57 -5.18
CA TYR A 5 -11.20 -5.76 -6.20
C TYR A 5 -11.75 -6.08 -7.60
N GLY A 6 -12.15 -5.04 -8.33
CA GLY A 6 -12.68 -5.15 -9.68
C GLY A 6 -14.03 -5.85 -9.81
N THR A 7 -14.76 -6.05 -8.70
CA THR A 7 -16.08 -6.74 -8.71
C THR A 7 -17.12 -5.98 -7.87
N SER A 8 -18.38 -6.43 -7.97
CA SER A 8 -19.47 -5.99 -7.08
C SER A 8 -19.72 -6.96 -5.91
N THR A 9 -18.92 -8.02 -5.80
CA THR A 9 -19.07 -9.04 -4.74
C THR A 9 -18.55 -8.50 -3.42
N VAL A 10 -19.32 -8.62 -2.37
CA VAL A 10 -18.93 -8.21 -1.01
C VAL A 10 -17.72 -9.01 -0.54
N ALA A 11 -16.75 -8.33 0.03
CA ALA A 11 -15.56 -8.94 0.57
C ALA A 11 -15.87 -9.81 1.81
N THR A 12 -15.06 -10.83 2.03
CA THR A 12 -15.17 -11.73 3.17
C THR A 12 -14.06 -11.52 4.19
N ALA A 13 -14.11 -12.22 5.30
CA ALA A 13 -13.07 -12.18 6.31
C ALA A 13 -11.68 -12.66 5.81
N SER A 14 -11.65 -13.42 4.72
CA SER A 14 -10.43 -13.97 4.12
C SER A 14 -9.93 -13.21 2.87
N THR A 15 -10.69 -12.23 2.37
CA THR A 15 -10.35 -11.44 1.19
C THR A 15 -10.25 -9.96 1.58
N ARG A 16 -9.19 -9.58 2.33
CA ARG A 16 -9.06 -8.23 2.94
C ARG A 16 -7.75 -7.53 2.66
N ARG A 17 -6.84 -8.12 1.91
CA ARG A 17 -5.56 -7.48 1.62
C ARG A 17 -5.77 -6.22 0.79
N GLN A 18 -5.20 -5.12 1.25
CA GLN A 18 -5.32 -3.81 0.61
C GLN A 18 -4.06 -3.42 -0.19
N THR A 19 -3.00 -4.22 -0.08
CA THR A 19 -1.74 -3.97 -0.78
C THR A 19 -1.71 -4.64 -2.14
N PHE A 20 -1.02 -4.00 -3.07
CA PHE A 20 -0.47 -4.69 -4.23
C PHE A 20 0.67 -5.60 -3.79
N VAL A 21 0.94 -6.62 -4.58
CA VAL A 21 2.10 -7.51 -4.35
C VAL A 21 2.82 -7.74 -5.66
N VAL A 22 4.14 -7.79 -5.59
CA VAL A 22 4.97 -8.28 -6.68
C VAL A 22 5.86 -9.42 -6.18
N LYS A 23 5.86 -10.53 -6.91
CA LYS A 23 6.76 -11.67 -6.73
C LYS A 23 8.05 -11.40 -7.48
N ALA A 24 9.17 -11.47 -6.79
CA ALA A 24 10.47 -11.35 -7.41
C ALA A 24 10.93 -12.68 -8.05
N SER A 25 11.49 -12.62 -9.26
CA SER A 25 12.34 -13.67 -9.83
C SER A 25 13.78 -13.54 -9.34
N SER A 26 14.22 -12.31 -9.08
CA SER A 26 15.52 -12.00 -8.46
C SER A 26 15.42 -10.67 -7.70
N SER A 27 16.24 -10.54 -6.66
CA SER A 27 16.33 -9.31 -5.87
C SER A 27 17.74 -9.09 -5.36
N SER A 28 18.08 -7.86 -5.05
CA SER A 28 19.34 -7.47 -4.40
C SER A 28 19.07 -6.40 -3.38
N GLY A 29 19.66 -6.51 -2.20
CA GLY A 29 19.41 -5.64 -1.06
C GLY A 29 18.11 -5.98 -0.33
N THR A 30 17.74 -5.12 0.61
CA THR A 30 16.53 -5.24 1.43
C THR A 30 15.74 -3.95 1.32
N PHE A 31 14.48 -4.04 0.92
CA PHE A 31 13.61 -2.88 0.86
C PHE A 31 13.24 -2.42 2.28
N GLU A 32 13.19 -1.11 2.47
CA GLU A 32 12.79 -0.48 3.72
C GLU A 32 11.28 -0.18 3.72
N VAL A 33 10.63 -0.37 4.88
CA VAL A 33 9.23 0.03 5.04
C VAL A 33 9.10 1.53 4.85
N ASP A 34 8.02 1.95 4.23
CA ASP A 34 7.72 3.34 3.90
C ASP A 34 8.61 4.00 2.83
N GLU A 35 9.59 3.29 2.27
CA GLU A 35 10.35 3.86 1.16
C GLU A 35 9.54 3.91 -0.15
N LYS A 36 9.90 4.86 -0.98
CA LYS A 36 9.37 5.00 -2.34
C LYS A 36 10.03 3.99 -3.26
N ILE A 37 9.24 3.22 -4.00
CA ILE A 37 9.72 2.33 -5.06
C ILE A 37 9.32 2.86 -6.43
N THR A 38 10.16 2.66 -7.43
CA THR A 38 9.93 3.10 -8.79
C THR A 38 10.22 2.01 -9.80
N GLN A 39 9.41 1.95 -10.85
CA GLN A 39 9.66 1.17 -12.05
C GLN A 39 9.82 2.16 -13.21
N ALA A 40 11.07 2.50 -13.55
CA ALA A 40 11.37 3.60 -14.46
C ALA A 40 10.76 3.42 -15.86
N SER A 41 10.66 2.18 -16.33
CA SER A 41 10.13 1.87 -17.67
C SER A 41 8.63 2.17 -17.84
N THR A 42 7.86 2.08 -16.74
CA THR A 42 6.42 2.34 -16.75
C THR A 42 6.07 3.70 -16.15
N GLY A 43 7.00 4.31 -15.41
CA GLY A 43 6.74 5.48 -14.60
C GLY A 43 5.94 5.17 -13.33
N ALA A 44 5.76 3.89 -13.00
CA ALA A 44 5.02 3.48 -11.82
C ALA A 44 5.81 3.78 -10.55
N VAL A 45 5.09 4.28 -9.56
CA VAL A 45 5.61 4.62 -8.24
C VAL A 45 4.71 4.02 -7.18
N GLY A 46 5.31 3.48 -6.14
CA GLY A 46 4.61 2.94 -4.98
C GLY A 46 5.36 3.21 -3.69
N LYS A 47 4.76 2.82 -2.58
CA LYS A 47 5.32 2.91 -1.24
C LYS A 47 5.36 1.52 -0.61
N VAL A 48 6.51 1.12 -0.11
CA VAL A 48 6.71 -0.20 0.50
C VAL A 48 5.92 -0.32 1.79
N VAL A 49 5.18 -1.40 1.92
CA VAL A 49 4.52 -1.80 3.16
C VAL A 49 5.32 -2.89 3.86
N GLU A 50 5.80 -3.89 3.09
CA GLU A 50 6.57 -5.00 3.63
C GLU A 50 7.42 -5.66 2.53
N TRP A 51 8.61 -6.13 2.90
CA TRP A 51 9.43 -7.01 2.10
C TRP A 51 9.59 -8.36 2.78
N ASP A 52 8.93 -9.39 2.25
CA ASP A 52 9.15 -10.78 2.66
C ASP A 52 10.27 -11.41 1.83
N SER A 53 11.46 -11.42 2.40
CA SER A 53 12.65 -12.01 1.74
C SER A 53 12.57 -13.53 1.61
N THR A 54 11.80 -14.21 2.46
CA THR A 54 11.64 -15.68 2.45
C THR A 54 10.83 -16.13 1.25
N LEU A 55 9.73 -15.43 0.99
CA LEU A 55 8.86 -15.71 -0.15
C LEU A 55 9.19 -14.84 -1.37
N SER A 56 10.14 -13.91 -1.24
CA SER A 56 10.48 -12.90 -2.26
C SER A 56 9.26 -12.12 -2.75
N LEU A 57 8.46 -11.64 -1.78
CA LEU A 57 7.25 -10.86 -2.03
C LEU A 57 7.43 -9.43 -1.54
N LEU A 58 7.19 -8.46 -2.41
CA LEU A 58 7.15 -7.05 -2.04
C LEU A 58 5.69 -6.58 -2.01
N TYR A 59 5.25 -6.19 -0.82
CA TYR A 59 3.93 -5.59 -0.58
C TYR A 59 4.06 -4.08 -0.66
N PHE A 60 3.20 -3.43 -1.44
CA PHE A 60 3.25 -1.98 -1.64
C PHE A 60 1.87 -1.37 -1.84
N GLN A 61 1.80 -0.07 -1.69
CA GLN A 61 0.62 0.74 -2.00
C GLN A 61 0.94 1.74 -3.10
N GLN A 62 -0.09 2.11 -3.87
CA GLN A 62 -0.07 3.24 -4.78
C GLN A 62 -1.14 4.24 -4.35
N GLU A 63 -0.78 5.52 -4.31
CA GLU A 63 -1.69 6.60 -3.95
C GLU A 63 -1.96 7.47 -5.17
N ARG A 64 -3.16 8.05 -5.22
CA ARG A 64 -3.59 8.91 -6.35
C ARG A 64 -3.01 10.32 -6.31
N PHE A 65 -2.31 10.69 -5.25
CA PHE A 65 -1.86 12.05 -5.01
C PHE A 65 -0.35 12.16 -4.87
N GLY A 66 0.19 13.31 -5.25
CA GLY A 66 1.59 13.64 -5.08
C GLY A 66 2.51 12.94 -6.09
N ASP A 67 3.67 12.50 -5.63
CA ASP A 67 4.76 11.98 -6.45
C ASP A 67 4.60 10.50 -6.86
N PHE A 68 3.38 9.97 -6.90
CA PHE A 68 3.09 8.56 -7.14
C PHE A 68 2.86 8.20 -8.62
N GLY A 69 3.37 9.00 -9.54
CA GLY A 69 3.28 8.69 -10.97
C GLY A 69 1.85 8.65 -11.50
N THR A 70 0.99 9.54 -11.01
CA THR A 70 -0.38 9.68 -11.50
C THR A 70 -0.43 10.44 -12.82
N ASN A 71 -1.32 9.99 -13.71
CA ASN A 71 -1.65 10.74 -14.90
C ASN A 71 -2.42 12.01 -14.51
N SER A 72 -1.91 13.18 -14.88
CA SER A 72 -2.50 14.47 -14.50
C SER A 72 -3.90 14.72 -15.10
N THR A 73 -4.27 14.00 -16.14
CA THR A 73 -5.56 14.15 -16.82
C THR A 73 -6.62 13.21 -16.26
N THR A 74 -6.27 11.95 -16.01
CA THR A 74 -7.21 10.92 -15.55
C THR A 74 -7.16 10.70 -14.04
N GLY A 75 -6.08 11.08 -13.38
CA GLY A 75 -5.81 10.78 -11.96
C GLY A 75 -5.45 9.32 -11.69
N ASP A 76 -5.28 8.52 -12.74
CA ASP A 76 -4.93 7.11 -12.60
C ASP A 76 -3.44 6.92 -12.37
N HIS A 77 -3.06 5.87 -11.65
CA HIS A 77 -1.67 5.49 -11.45
C HIS A 77 -1.06 4.89 -12.71
N SER A 78 0.24 5.13 -12.91
CA SER A 78 1.02 4.26 -13.77
C SER A 78 1.16 2.90 -13.10
N VAL A 79 0.86 1.83 -13.81
CA VAL A 79 0.79 0.48 -13.27
C VAL A 79 2.16 -0.18 -13.29
N PHE A 80 2.53 -0.83 -12.21
CA PHE A 80 3.68 -1.74 -12.20
C PHE A 80 3.35 -2.95 -13.08
N THR A 81 4.18 -3.23 -14.09
CA THR A 81 3.94 -4.33 -15.03
C THR A 81 5.21 -4.82 -15.71
N GLY A 82 5.17 -6.06 -16.20
CA GLY A 82 6.31 -6.66 -16.90
C GLY A 82 7.50 -6.95 -15.98
N ALA A 83 8.53 -7.57 -16.53
CA ALA A 83 9.77 -7.94 -15.82
C ALA A 83 10.77 -6.77 -15.75
N ASN A 84 10.28 -5.57 -15.57
CA ASN A 84 11.10 -4.37 -15.49
C ASN A 84 11.57 -4.11 -14.06
N LEU A 85 12.82 -3.70 -13.91
CA LEU A 85 13.43 -3.46 -12.61
C LEU A 85 12.64 -2.47 -11.76
N ILE A 86 12.40 -2.83 -10.51
CA ILE A 86 11.86 -1.99 -9.46
C ILE A 86 12.99 -1.62 -8.51
N THR A 87 13.12 -0.36 -8.18
CA THR A 87 14.21 0.17 -7.34
C THR A 87 13.65 0.90 -6.13
N GLY A 88 14.21 0.61 -4.95
CA GLY A 88 13.97 1.34 -3.70
C GLY A 88 14.71 2.68 -3.69
N GLY A 89 14.02 3.73 -3.28
CA GLY A 89 14.56 5.10 -3.30
C GLY A 89 15.53 5.39 -2.17
N THR A 90 15.39 4.74 -1.03
CA THR A 90 16.26 4.92 0.15
C THR A 90 17.27 3.80 0.25
N SER A 91 16.81 2.56 0.23
CA SER A 91 17.65 1.37 0.38
C SER A 91 18.54 1.09 -0.82
N SER A 92 18.19 1.61 -2.00
CA SER A 92 18.77 1.21 -3.30
C SER A 92 18.59 -0.30 -3.60
N ALA A 93 17.71 -0.97 -2.89
CA ALA A 93 17.35 -2.35 -3.18
C ALA A 93 16.71 -2.45 -4.56
N THR A 94 16.91 -3.58 -5.21
CA THR A 94 16.35 -3.82 -6.54
C THR A 94 15.62 -5.15 -6.59
N LEU A 95 14.59 -5.22 -7.44
CA LEU A 95 13.79 -6.40 -7.66
C LEU A 95 13.43 -6.50 -9.14
N THR A 96 13.62 -7.67 -9.72
CA THR A 96 13.06 -8.00 -11.05
C THR A 96 11.81 -8.86 -10.83
N PRO A 97 10.64 -8.40 -11.29
CA PRO A 97 9.40 -9.17 -11.15
C PRO A 97 9.46 -10.52 -11.88
N SER A 98 8.79 -11.52 -11.33
CA SER A 98 8.54 -12.79 -12.01
C SER A 98 7.60 -12.57 -13.22
N THR A 99 7.74 -13.43 -14.22
CA THR A 99 6.80 -13.51 -15.35
C THR A 99 5.78 -14.63 -15.18
N ASP A 100 5.94 -15.44 -14.13
CA ASP A 100 5.11 -16.61 -13.89
C ASP A 100 3.81 -16.24 -13.15
N SER A 101 2.79 -17.04 -13.41
CA SER A 101 1.55 -17.01 -12.64
C SER A 101 1.56 -18.20 -11.69
N GLU A 102 1.54 -17.92 -10.40
CA GLU A 102 1.70 -18.95 -9.37
C GLU A 102 0.79 -18.71 -8.16
N THR A 103 0.54 -19.77 -7.40
CA THR A 103 -0.14 -19.67 -6.09
C THR A 103 0.87 -19.97 -5.00
N ILE A 104 1.06 -19.01 -4.12
CA ILE A 104 2.06 -19.00 -3.05
C ILE A 104 1.34 -19.22 -1.72
N THR A 105 1.81 -20.15 -0.91
CA THR A 105 1.32 -20.34 0.47
C THR A 105 2.08 -19.39 1.39
N LEU A 106 1.34 -18.52 2.06
CA LEU A 106 1.87 -17.57 3.03
C LEU A 106 2.09 -18.23 4.41
N ALA A 107 2.84 -17.57 5.28
CA ALA A 107 3.14 -18.07 6.63
C ALA A 107 1.90 -18.36 7.49
N ASN A 108 0.78 -17.71 7.23
CA ASN A 108 -0.50 -17.91 7.91
C ASN A 108 -1.39 -18.98 7.26
N ASN A 109 -0.83 -19.81 6.36
CA ASN A 109 -1.50 -20.82 5.54
C ASN A 109 -2.58 -20.27 4.56
N ASN A 110 -2.70 -18.98 4.40
CA ASN A 110 -3.48 -18.40 3.32
C ASN A 110 -2.70 -18.51 2.00
N THR A 111 -3.41 -18.39 0.89
CA THR A 111 -2.79 -18.41 -0.44
C THR A 111 -2.85 -17.04 -1.08
N LEU A 112 -1.79 -16.71 -1.80
CA LEU A 112 -1.68 -15.53 -2.66
C LEU A 112 -1.48 -16.01 -4.10
N SER A 113 -2.36 -15.64 -5.00
CA SER A 113 -2.19 -15.92 -6.43
C SER A 113 -1.65 -14.69 -7.15
N THR A 114 -0.62 -14.89 -7.97
CA THR A 114 -0.05 -13.87 -8.84
C THR A 114 -0.35 -14.19 -10.30
N THR A 115 -0.49 -13.15 -11.10
CA THR A 115 -0.55 -13.24 -12.55
C THR A 115 0.63 -12.48 -13.13
N SER A 116 1.50 -13.17 -13.86
CA SER A 116 2.75 -12.59 -14.39
C SER A 116 3.56 -11.86 -13.29
N GLY A 117 3.65 -12.47 -12.12
CA GLY A 117 4.38 -11.95 -10.97
C GLY A 117 3.65 -10.89 -10.13
N TYR A 118 2.46 -10.44 -10.51
CA TYR A 118 1.73 -9.38 -9.79
C TYR A 118 0.42 -9.87 -9.20
N ALA A 119 0.03 -9.28 -8.08
CA ALA A 119 -1.29 -9.44 -7.49
C ALA A 119 -1.89 -8.08 -7.10
N ASN A 120 -3.13 -7.86 -7.50
CA ASN A 120 -3.91 -6.69 -7.09
C ASN A 120 -4.36 -6.81 -5.64
N PRO A 121 -4.75 -5.71 -4.98
CA PRO A 121 -5.47 -5.78 -3.71
C PRO A 121 -6.68 -6.70 -3.78
N GLU A 122 -7.05 -7.28 -2.66
CA GLU A 122 -8.28 -8.08 -2.59
C GLU A 122 -9.52 -7.22 -2.39
N LEU A 123 -9.33 -6.04 -1.79
CA LEU A 123 -10.40 -5.05 -1.61
C LEU A 123 -10.36 -3.99 -2.70
N GLN A 124 -11.55 -3.64 -3.19
CA GLN A 124 -11.72 -2.48 -4.06
C GLN A 124 -11.52 -1.21 -3.24
N PRO A 125 -10.56 -0.34 -3.61
CA PRO A 125 -10.39 0.96 -2.97
C PRO A 125 -11.69 1.78 -3.01
N ASP A 126 -11.93 2.53 -1.93
CA ASP A 126 -13.10 3.43 -1.80
C ASP A 126 -14.46 2.75 -1.93
N SER A 127 -14.51 1.42 -1.87
CA SER A 127 -15.77 0.67 -1.80
C SER A 127 -16.26 0.55 -0.35
N GLY A 128 -17.56 0.35 -0.19
CA GLY A 128 -18.23 0.29 1.11
C GLY A 128 -19.04 1.56 1.40
N ASN A 129 -19.91 1.46 2.40
CA ASN A 129 -20.76 2.54 2.83
C ASN A 129 -20.22 3.20 4.09
N ILE A 130 -20.30 4.52 4.15
CA ILE A 130 -20.02 5.27 5.38
C ILE A 130 -21.18 5.01 6.34
N ILE A 131 -20.89 4.37 7.47
CA ILE A 131 -21.89 4.04 8.49
C ILE A 131 -22.10 5.24 9.43
N TYR A 132 -21.04 5.97 9.71
CA TYR A 132 -21.07 7.07 10.66
C TYR A 132 -20.05 8.14 10.28
N LEU A 133 -20.47 9.39 10.32
CA LEU A 133 -19.59 10.56 10.16
C LEU A 133 -19.80 11.50 11.35
N GLU A 134 -18.76 11.76 12.11
CA GLU A 134 -18.78 12.75 13.18
C GLU A 134 -18.02 14.01 12.77
N ASN A 135 -18.75 15.12 12.68
CA ASN A 135 -18.17 16.43 12.42
C ASN A 135 -18.43 17.33 13.63
N ARG A 136 -17.66 17.16 14.68
CA ARG A 136 -17.72 18.02 15.86
C ARG A 136 -16.93 19.30 15.61
N LYS A 137 -17.55 20.43 15.96
CA LYS A 137 -16.80 21.69 16.00
C LYS A 137 -15.68 21.56 17.02
N PRO A 138 -14.48 22.09 16.74
CA PRO A 138 -13.43 22.19 17.74
C PRO A 138 -13.98 22.83 19.02
N ILE A 139 -13.58 22.30 20.17
CA ILE A 139 -13.91 22.92 21.45
C ILE A 139 -13.24 24.29 21.45
N GLN A 140 -14.04 25.34 21.47
CA GLN A 140 -13.55 26.69 21.64
C GLN A 140 -13.65 27.06 23.13
N ARG A 141 -12.60 27.68 23.64
CA ARG A 141 -12.67 28.29 24.97
C ARG A 141 -13.71 29.40 25.00
N ASP A 142 -14.47 29.43 26.07
CA ASP A 142 -15.25 30.63 26.37
C ASP A 142 -14.30 31.78 26.70
N SER A 143 -14.70 33.01 26.34
CA SER A 143 -13.89 34.22 26.59
C SER A 143 -13.59 34.42 28.08
N ASP A 144 -14.41 33.85 28.95
CA ASP A 144 -14.36 34.02 30.41
C ASP A 144 -13.63 32.82 31.10
N GLN A 145 -13.16 31.85 30.33
CA GLN A 145 -12.47 30.68 30.87
C GLN A 145 -11.00 30.99 31.14
N THR A 146 -10.58 30.83 32.40
CA THR A 146 -9.18 30.90 32.85
C THR A 146 -8.62 29.51 33.08
N GLU A 147 -7.41 29.25 32.63
CA GLU A 147 -6.68 27.99 32.90
C GLU A 147 -5.39 28.28 33.65
N ASP A 148 -5.19 27.56 34.75
CA ASP A 148 -3.93 27.53 35.47
C ASP A 148 -3.16 26.24 35.15
N ILE A 149 -2.01 26.35 34.51
CA ILE A 149 -1.12 25.22 34.23
C ILE A 149 -0.01 25.21 35.30
N LYS A 150 0.00 24.18 36.16
CA LYS A 150 1.09 23.92 37.10
C LYS A 150 2.04 22.91 36.50
N LEU A 151 3.29 23.30 36.28
CA LEU A 151 4.39 22.43 35.89
C LEU A 151 5.22 22.12 37.13
N ILE A 152 5.28 20.86 37.53
CA ILE A 152 6.18 20.39 38.61
C ILE A 152 7.35 19.69 37.92
N ILE A 153 8.54 20.19 38.10
CA ILE A 153 9.78 19.61 37.58
C ILE A 153 10.57 19.08 38.79
N GLU A 154 10.83 17.78 38.82
CA GLU A 154 11.77 17.16 39.77
C GLU A 154 13.11 16.98 39.06
N PHE A 155 14.22 17.34 39.79
CA PHE A 155 15.59 17.25 39.30
C PHE A 155 16.35 16.10 40.01
#